data_2184c72b407bb847830194a6a192fa8b
#
_entry.id   2184c72b407bb847830194a6a192fa8b
#
_cell.length_a   1.000
_cell.length_b   1.000
_cell.length_c   1.000
_cell.angle_alpha   90.00
_cell.angle_beta   90.00
_cell.angle_gamma   90.00
#
_symmetry.space_group_name_H-M   'P 1'
#
loop_
_entity.id
_entity.type
_entity.pdbx_description
1 polymer ?
#
loop_
_entity_poly.entity_id
_entity_poly.type
_entity_poly.pdbx_seq_one_letter_code
_entity_poly.pdbx_strand_id
1 'polypeptide(L)'
;MDFQRNQFYHIISYGCQANVSDSEHYAGQLEALGYHHTEDLDMADVILVNTCCVRETAEDKTLGKIGEFKHLKTKNPDLIIAITGCMAQEWQDKLFKRAPHIDLVIGTHNIHKLIELIEKRNSKKDHYMEADMSLPAFHDMPVKRFQNFFAWIPIMNGCNKFCTYCIVPYVRGREVSRPIEAIVEEIKKVAAEGYKEITLLGQNVNS
;
A
#
# COMPACT_ATOMS: atom_id res chain seq x y z
N MET A 1 -1.11 8.39 -34.02
CA MET A 1 -0.01 7.97 -33.13
C MET A 1 -0.28 8.68 -31.81
N ASP A 2 -1.01 8.03 -30.89
CA ASP A 2 -1.16 8.54 -29.55
C ASP A 2 0.20 8.38 -28.87
N PHE A 3 0.88 9.50 -28.66
CA PHE A 3 1.98 9.55 -27.72
C PHE A 3 1.36 9.28 -26.34
N GLN A 4 1.43 8.03 -25.87
CA GLN A 4 1.11 7.74 -24.47
C GLN A 4 1.99 8.64 -23.63
N ARG A 5 1.39 9.62 -22.97
CA ARG A 5 2.06 10.47 -21.99
C ARG A 5 2.62 9.53 -20.90
N ASN A 6 3.91 9.65 -20.58
CA ASN A 6 4.48 8.96 -19.44
C ASN A 6 3.65 9.28 -18.20
N GLN A 7 3.18 8.26 -17.51
CA GLN A 7 2.43 8.39 -16.26
C GLN A 7 3.38 8.24 -15.08
N PHE A 8 3.21 9.07 -14.08
CA PHE A 8 4.09 9.10 -12.91
C PHE A 8 3.33 8.78 -11.63
N TYR A 9 4.01 8.12 -10.71
CA TYR A 9 3.48 7.86 -9.37
C TYR A 9 4.45 8.32 -8.28
N HIS A 10 3.89 8.69 -7.14
CA HIS A 10 4.64 8.97 -5.91
C HIS A 10 4.04 8.15 -4.76
N ILE A 11 4.90 7.49 -3.96
CA ILE A 11 4.46 6.70 -2.80
C ILE A 11 5.06 7.28 -1.53
N ILE A 12 4.20 7.60 -0.56
CA ILE A 12 4.58 8.02 0.78
C ILE A 12 4.23 6.90 1.74
N SER A 13 5.22 6.32 2.41
CA SER A 13 5.01 5.24 3.38
C SER A 13 5.22 5.74 4.80
N TYR A 14 4.18 5.65 5.61
CA TYR A 14 4.23 5.86 7.04
C TYR A 14 4.00 4.55 7.77
N GLY A 15 4.83 4.25 8.78
CA GLY A 15 4.59 3.09 9.65
C GLY A 15 5.78 2.15 9.80
N CYS A 16 5.49 0.87 9.83
CA CYS A 16 6.48 -0.19 10.06
C CYS A 16 6.97 -0.82 8.75
N GLN A 17 7.89 -1.78 8.87
CA GLN A 17 8.45 -2.51 7.74
C GLN A 17 7.38 -3.23 6.89
N ALA A 18 6.27 -3.66 7.51
CA ALA A 18 5.17 -4.24 6.76
C ALA A 18 4.53 -3.22 5.80
N ASN A 19 4.39 -1.94 6.20
CA ASN A 19 3.91 -0.90 5.30
C ASN A 19 4.92 -0.63 4.17
N VAL A 20 6.22 -0.68 4.45
CA VAL A 20 7.24 -0.54 3.38
C VAL A 20 7.10 -1.68 2.37
N SER A 21 7.01 -2.93 2.83
CA SER A 21 6.79 -4.09 1.97
C SER A 21 5.49 -3.99 1.17
N ASP A 22 4.39 -3.55 1.79
CA ASP A 22 3.13 -3.30 1.08
C ASP A 22 3.32 -2.24 -0.03
N SER A 23 4.12 -1.19 0.23
CA SER A 23 4.43 -0.13 -0.75
C SER A 23 5.29 -0.62 -1.91
N GLU A 24 6.21 -1.56 -1.68
CA GLU A 24 6.97 -2.23 -2.75
C GLU A 24 6.06 -3.02 -3.70
N HIS A 25 4.99 -3.64 -3.18
CA HIS A 25 3.97 -4.30 -4.01
C HIS A 25 3.13 -3.31 -4.81
N TYR A 26 2.74 -2.17 -4.22
CA TYR A 26 2.04 -1.11 -4.94
C TYR A 26 2.90 -0.53 -6.07
N ALA A 27 4.18 -0.25 -5.79
CA ALA A 27 5.13 0.23 -6.79
C ALA A 27 5.31 -0.78 -7.92
N GLY A 28 5.46 -2.08 -7.60
CA GLY A 28 5.60 -3.14 -8.59
C GLY A 28 4.40 -3.23 -9.54
N GLN A 29 3.17 -3.12 -9.01
CA GLN A 29 1.95 -3.09 -9.82
C GLN A 29 1.91 -1.88 -10.76
N LEU A 30 2.25 -0.68 -10.26
CA LEU A 30 2.26 0.55 -11.06
C LEU A 30 3.33 0.50 -12.16
N GLU A 31 4.56 0.05 -11.84
CA GLU A 31 5.63 -0.09 -12.84
C GLU A 31 5.29 -1.14 -13.90
N ALA A 32 4.61 -2.23 -13.55
CA ALA A 32 4.15 -3.23 -14.51
C ALA A 32 3.14 -2.68 -15.53
N LEU A 33 2.45 -1.58 -15.20
CA LEU A 33 1.57 -0.84 -16.12
C LEU A 33 2.26 0.31 -16.86
N GLY A 34 3.57 0.48 -16.66
CA GLY A 34 4.34 1.53 -17.33
C GLY A 34 4.33 2.89 -16.62
N TYR A 35 3.87 2.96 -15.36
CA TYR A 35 4.07 4.14 -14.54
C TYR A 35 5.53 4.25 -14.11
N HIS A 36 6.03 5.47 -13.97
CA HIS A 36 7.38 5.77 -13.51
C HIS A 36 7.35 6.47 -12.15
N HIS A 37 8.27 6.10 -11.27
CA HIS A 37 8.39 6.79 -9.98
C HIS A 37 8.86 8.24 -10.15
N THR A 38 8.29 9.15 -9.36
CA THR A 38 8.74 10.55 -9.28
C THR A 38 8.79 11.03 -7.83
N GLU A 39 9.77 11.86 -7.51
CA GLU A 39 9.82 12.59 -6.24
C GLU A 39 9.05 13.92 -6.30
N ASP A 40 8.73 14.39 -7.50
CA ASP A 40 7.98 15.62 -7.72
C ASP A 40 6.48 15.35 -7.69
N LEU A 41 5.82 15.82 -6.64
CA LEU A 41 4.37 15.67 -6.45
C LEU A 41 3.55 16.41 -7.52
N ASP A 42 4.06 17.49 -8.10
CA ASP A 42 3.37 18.22 -9.17
C ASP A 42 3.38 17.44 -10.50
N MET A 43 4.30 16.48 -10.66
CA MET A 43 4.39 15.60 -11.82
C MET A 43 3.57 14.31 -11.68
N ALA A 44 3.14 13.96 -10.47
CA ALA A 44 2.46 12.71 -10.20
C ALA A 44 1.04 12.65 -10.79
N ASP A 45 0.71 11.54 -11.42
CA ASP A 45 -0.65 11.19 -11.84
C ASP A 45 -1.34 10.34 -10.76
N VAL A 46 -0.55 9.62 -9.92
CA VAL A 46 -1.01 8.85 -8.78
C VAL A 46 -0.15 9.18 -7.55
N ILE A 47 -0.78 9.64 -6.47
CA ILE A 47 -0.15 9.76 -5.15
C ILE A 47 -0.76 8.70 -4.24
N LEU A 48 0.06 7.78 -3.75
CA LEU A 48 -0.34 6.73 -2.84
C LEU A 48 0.27 6.98 -1.46
N VAL A 49 -0.58 7.07 -0.43
CA VAL A 49 -0.16 7.23 0.96
C VAL A 49 -0.45 5.95 1.71
N ASN A 50 0.59 5.19 2.01
CA ASN A 50 0.48 3.97 2.82
C ASN A 50 0.63 4.33 4.30
N THR A 51 -0.39 4.00 5.08
CA THR A 51 -0.63 4.58 6.40
C THR A 51 -0.61 3.54 7.53
N CYS A 52 -0.21 3.99 8.72
CA CYS A 52 -0.23 3.22 9.94
C CYS A 52 -1.24 3.84 10.94
N CYS A 53 -1.82 3.03 11.82
CA CYS A 53 -2.75 3.46 12.86
C CYS A 53 -2.27 3.11 14.29
N VAL A 54 -0.97 2.97 14.50
CA VAL A 54 -0.40 2.59 15.82
C VAL A 54 -0.42 3.74 16.82
N ARG A 55 -0.47 5.01 16.35
CA ARG A 55 -0.46 6.19 17.21
C ARG A 55 -1.34 7.28 16.63
N GLU A 56 -2.28 7.79 17.42
CA GLU A 56 -3.19 8.88 17.05
C GLU A 56 -2.47 10.12 16.50
N THR A 57 -1.37 10.53 17.14
CA THR A 57 -0.56 11.67 16.65
C THR A 57 0.06 11.45 15.27
N ALA A 58 0.28 10.19 14.86
CA ALA A 58 0.75 9.86 13.53
C ALA A 58 -0.39 9.94 12.51
N GLU A 59 -1.60 9.57 12.89
CA GLU A 59 -2.80 9.69 12.06
C GLU A 59 -3.11 11.16 11.77
N ASP A 60 -3.08 12.04 12.77
CA ASP A 60 -3.30 13.48 12.60
C ASP A 60 -2.27 14.13 11.66
N LYS A 61 -0.99 13.78 11.80
CA LYS A 61 0.06 14.23 10.87
C LYS A 61 -0.18 13.75 9.45
N THR A 62 -0.60 12.51 9.29
CA THR A 62 -0.92 11.91 7.99
C THR A 62 -2.12 12.63 7.35
N LEU A 63 -3.18 12.88 8.12
CA LEU A 63 -4.34 13.63 7.65
C LEU A 63 -3.98 15.08 7.26
N GLY A 64 -3.11 15.72 8.04
CA GLY A 64 -2.57 17.04 7.68
C GLY A 64 -1.86 17.01 6.34
N LYS A 65 -0.99 16.01 6.12
CA LYS A 65 -0.28 15.85 4.83
C LYS A 65 -1.23 15.55 3.67
N ILE A 66 -2.22 14.70 3.87
CA ILE A 66 -3.26 14.43 2.87
C ILE A 66 -4.02 15.72 2.53
N GLY A 67 -4.30 16.57 3.53
CA GLY A 67 -4.95 17.87 3.34
C GLY A 67 -4.16 18.81 2.40
N GLU A 68 -2.82 18.75 2.43
CA GLU A 68 -1.97 19.53 1.52
C GLU A 68 -2.17 19.13 0.04
N PHE A 69 -2.55 17.89 -0.25
CA PHE A 69 -2.75 17.42 -1.62
C PHE A 69 -3.97 18.01 -2.31
N LYS A 70 -4.86 18.67 -1.57
CA LYS A 70 -6.02 19.36 -2.15
C LYS A 70 -5.62 20.37 -3.22
N HIS A 71 -4.52 21.10 -3.01
CA HIS A 71 -4.05 22.07 -4.00
C HIS A 71 -3.51 21.40 -5.27
N LEU A 72 -2.88 20.22 -5.16
CA LEU A 72 -2.43 19.44 -6.32
C LEU A 72 -3.62 18.98 -7.17
N LYS A 73 -4.70 18.52 -6.50
CA LYS A 73 -5.95 18.14 -7.15
C LYS A 73 -6.62 19.30 -7.90
N THR A 74 -6.46 20.54 -7.39
CA THR A 74 -6.94 21.74 -8.06
C THR A 74 -6.15 22.05 -9.34
N LYS A 75 -4.84 21.79 -9.33
CA LYS A 75 -3.97 21.95 -10.52
C LYS A 75 -4.18 20.84 -11.55
N ASN A 76 -4.30 19.59 -11.06
CA ASN A 76 -4.51 18.40 -11.87
C ASN A 76 -5.77 17.65 -11.38
N PRO A 77 -6.96 17.91 -11.94
CA PRO A 77 -8.21 17.23 -11.55
C PRO A 77 -8.19 15.72 -11.80
N ASP A 78 -7.30 15.23 -12.68
CA ASP A 78 -7.15 13.82 -13.01
C ASP A 78 -6.20 13.08 -12.05
N LEU A 79 -5.43 13.80 -11.25
CA LEU A 79 -4.59 13.20 -10.18
C LEU A 79 -5.41 12.22 -9.34
N ILE A 80 -4.87 11.05 -9.10
CA ILE A 80 -5.46 10.04 -8.22
C ILE A 80 -4.77 10.10 -6.86
N ILE A 81 -5.54 10.30 -5.79
CA ILE A 81 -5.05 10.25 -4.42
C ILE A 81 -5.60 8.99 -3.76
N ALA A 82 -4.71 8.04 -3.46
CA ALA A 82 -5.02 6.76 -2.85
C ALA A 82 -4.48 6.69 -1.42
N ILE A 83 -5.34 6.33 -0.47
CA ILE A 83 -4.94 6.06 0.92
C ILE A 83 -5.01 4.56 1.17
N THR A 84 -3.94 4.00 1.71
CA THR A 84 -3.82 2.56 1.92
C THR A 84 -3.29 2.22 3.31
N GLY A 85 -3.22 0.94 3.64
CA GLY A 85 -2.63 0.44 4.88
C GLY A 85 -3.59 0.40 6.07
N CYS A 86 -3.03 0.35 7.29
CA CYS A 86 -3.81 0.09 8.50
C CYS A 86 -4.83 1.18 8.81
N MET A 87 -4.50 2.46 8.60
CA MET A 87 -5.45 3.56 8.80
C MET A 87 -6.57 3.52 7.77
N ALA A 88 -6.28 3.18 6.51
CA ALA A 88 -7.30 2.99 5.48
C ALA A 88 -8.27 1.86 5.85
N GLN A 89 -7.75 0.76 6.40
CA GLN A 89 -8.55 -0.36 6.90
C GLN A 89 -9.43 0.02 8.09
N GLU A 90 -8.93 0.84 9.01
CA GLU A 90 -9.65 1.26 10.22
C GLU A 90 -10.73 2.31 9.92
N TRP A 91 -10.37 3.31 9.11
CA TRP A 91 -11.23 4.48 8.89
C TRP A 91 -12.21 4.32 7.74
N GLN A 92 -11.87 3.54 6.73
CA GLN A 92 -12.73 3.21 5.60
C GLN A 92 -13.40 4.45 4.95
N ASP A 93 -14.72 4.44 4.79
CA ASP A 93 -15.50 5.54 4.20
C ASP A 93 -15.39 6.87 4.97
N LYS A 94 -15.01 6.83 6.25
CA LYS A 94 -14.80 8.05 7.05
C LYS A 94 -13.68 8.92 6.48
N LEU A 95 -12.72 8.33 5.76
CA LEU A 95 -11.65 9.08 5.09
C LEU A 95 -12.19 10.03 4.03
N PHE A 96 -13.16 9.62 3.23
CA PHE A 96 -13.78 10.49 2.22
C PHE A 96 -14.52 11.67 2.86
N LYS A 97 -15.16 11.46 4.01
CA LYS A 97 -15.82 12.53 4.74
C LYS A 97 -14.84 13.55 5.29
N ARG A 98 -13.67 13.09 5.73
CA ARG A 98 -12.62 13.91 6.33
C ARG A 98 -11.79 14.64 5.27
N ALA A 99 -11.54 14.00 4.14
CA ALA A 99 -10.76 14.51 3.02
C ALA A 99 -11.43 14.15 1.68
N PRO A 100 -12.42 14.94 1.22
CA PRO A 100 -13.21 14.64 0.02
C PRO A 100 -12.41 14.62 -1.30
N HIS A 101 -11.15 14.99 -1.29
CA HIS A 101 -10.25 14.94 -2.44
C HIS A 101 -9.51 13.60 -2.58
N ILE A 102 -9.70 12.66 -1.63
CA ILE A 102 -9.24 11.26 -1.76
C ILE A 102 -10.11 10.56 -2.79
N ASP A 103 -9.50 9.84 -3.72
CA ASP A 103 -10.22 9.05 -4.72
C ASP A 103 -10.36 7.58 -4.31
N LEU A 104 -9.31 7.00 -3.73
CA LEU A 104 -9.24 5.57 -3.41
C LEU A 104 -8.90 5.33 -1.94
N VAL A 105 -9.60 4.37 -1.33
CA VAL A 105 -9.27 3.84 0.01
C VAL A 105 -9.09 2.32 -0.11
N ILE A 106 -7.90 1.82 0.23
CA ILE A 106 -7.52 0.42 0.01
C ILE A 106 -7.03 -0.20 1.31
N GLY A 107 -7.76 -1.19 1.81
CA GLY A 107 -7.42 -1.93 3.02
C GLY A 107 -6.22 -2.87 2.84
N THR A 108 -5.73 -3.40 3.95
CA THR A 108 -4.50 -4.19 4.04
C THR A 108 -4.53 -5.52 3.28
N HIS A 109 -5.72 -6.11 3.05
CA HIS A 109 -5.90 -7.34 2.27
C HIS A 109 -6.20 -7.07 0.79
N ASN A 110 -6.36 -5.81 0.40
CA ASN A 110 -6.85 -5.41 -0.92
C ASN A 110 -5.76 -4.78 -1.80
N ILE A 111 -4.48 -4.97 -1.48
CA ILE A 111 -3.33 -4.42 -2.22
C ILE A 111 -3.42 -4.76 -3.72
N HIS A 112 -3.82 -5.99 -4.05
CA HIS A 112 -3.98 -6.48 -5.42
C HIS A 112 -5.09 -5.78 -6.22
N LYS A 113 -5.96 -5.00 -5.56
CA LYS A 113 -7.06 -4.27 -6.20
C LYS A 113 -6.66 -2.89 -6.73
N LEU A 114 -5.43 -2.41 -6.47
CA LEU A 114 -5.00 -1.06 -6.84
C LEU A 114 -5.32 -0.74 -8.30
N ILE A 115 -4.92 -1.61 -9.22
CA ILE A 115 -5.06 -1.36 -10.66
C ILE A 115 -6.51 -1.30 -11.08
N GLU A 116 -7.31 -2.28 -10.65
CA GLU A 116 -8.76 -2.31 -10.91
C GLU A 116 -9.45 -1.02 -10.43
N LEU A 117 -9.05 -0.51 -9.25
CA LEU A 117 -9.63 0.71 -8.68
C LEU A 117 -9.19 1.97 -9.43
N ILE A 118 -7.94 2.03 -9.90
CA ILE A 118 -7.45 3.11 -10.77
C ILE A 118 -8.26 3.15 -12.08
N GLU A 119 -8.47 2.01 -12.72
CA GLU A 119 -9.24 1.90 -13.96
C GLU A 119 -10.71 2.30 -13.76
N LYS A 120 -11.34 1.82 -12.68
CA LYS A 120 -12.70 2.23 -12.31
C LYS A 120 -12.82 3.75 -12.12
N ARG A 121 -11.87 4.34 -11.38
CA ARG A 121 -11.84 5.78 -11.12
C ARG A 121 -11.63 6.58 -12.40
N ASN A 122 -10.77 6.11 -13.31
CA ASN A 122 -10.56 6.77 -14.60
C ASN A 122 -11.80 6.70 -15.49
N SER A 123 -12.57 5.62 -15.44
CA SER A 123 -13.80 5.45 -16.20
C SER A 123 -14.96 6.28 -15.65
N LYS A 124 -15.08 6.35 -14.32
CA LYS A 124 -16.11 7.11 -13.61
C LYS A 124 -15.41 7.86 -12.48
N LYS A 125 -15.28 9.17 -12.60
CA LYS A 125 -14.63 10.03 -11.60
C LYS A 125 -15.41 10.04 -10.27
N ASP A 126 -15.34 8.93 -9.52
CA ASP A 126 -16.02 8.70 -8.26
C ASP A 126 -15.03 8.19 -7.20
N HIS A 127 -15.47 8.07 -5.97
CA HIS A 127 -14.70 7.51 -4.87
C HIS A 127 -14.87 5.99 -4.84
N TYR A 128 -13.77 5.27 -4.65
CA TYR A 128 -13.80 3.81 -4.54
C TYR A 128 -13.09 3.34 -3.29
N MET A 129 -13.67 2.34 -2.65
CA MET A 129 -13.13 1.72 -1.45
C MET A 129 -13.16 0.20 -1.57
N GLU A 130 -12.05 -0.42 -1.17
CA GLU A 130 -11.95 -1.86 -0.95
C GLU A 130 -11.22 -2.09 0.37
N ALA A 131 -11.93 -2.67 1.34
CA ALA A 131 -11.40 -2.92 2.69
C ALA A 131 -11.90 -4.28 3.24
N ASP A 132 -12.13 -5.24 2.36
CA ASP A 132 -12.62 -6.57 2.70
C ASP A 132 -11.47 -7.46 3.21
N MET A 133 -11.50 -7.82 4.50
CA MET A 133 -10.54 -8.73 5.12
C MET A 133 -10.90 -10.21 4.99
N SER A 134 -12.00 -10.56 4.34
CA SER A 134 -12.32 -11.96 4.03
C SER A 134 -11.48 -12.51 2.88
N LEU A 135 -10.86 -11.62 2.10
CA LEU A 135 -9.97 -11.99 1.00
C LEU A 135 -8.63 -12.55 1.53
N PRO A 136 -7.94 -13.39 0.74
CA PRO A 136 -6.59 -13.84 1.10
C PRO A 136 -5.65 -12.66 1.37
N ALA A 137 -4.80 -12.78 2.40
CA ALA A 137 -3.83 -11.75 2.74
C ALA A 137 -2.62 -11.73 1.79
N PHE A 138 -2.40 -12.80 1.04
CA PHE A 138 -1.28 -12.97 0.12
C PHE A 138 -1.76 -13.21 -1.28
N HIS A 139 -1.18 -12.48 -2.21
CA HIS A 139 -1.41 -12.60 -3.66
C HIS A 139 -0.06 -12.62 -4.36
N ASP A 140 0.00 -13.31 -5.50
CA ASP A 140 1.15 -13.21 -6.39
C ASP A 140 1.08 -11.87 -7.13
N MET A 141 1.96 -10.95 -6.76
CA MET A 141 2.00 -9.58 -7.29
C MET A 141 3.43 -9.18 -7.63
N PRO A 142 3.62 -8.33 -8.65
CA PRO A 142 4.89 -7.70 -8.90
C PRO A 142 5.40 -6.95 -7.67
N VAL A 143 6.71 -6.97 -7.44
CA VAL A 143 7.37 -6.26 -6.34
C VAL A 143 8.47 -5.36 -6.91
N LYS A 144 8.42 -4.07 -6.58
CA LYS A 144 9.52 -3.14 -6.82
C LYS A 144 10.24 -2.87 -5.51
N ARG A 145 11.38 -3.51 -5.30
CA ARG A 145 12.19 -3.30 -4.10
C ARG A 145 12.76 -1.89 -4.08
N PHE A 146 12.64 -1.20 -2.93
CA PHE A 146 13.17 0.16 -2.77
C PHE A 146 14.64 0.18 -2.40
N GLN A 147 15.16 -0.95 -1.92
CA GLN A 147 16.56 -1.11 -1.54
C GLN A 147 17.26 -2.15 -2.43
N ASN A 148 18.56 -2.00 -2.61
CA ASN A 148 19.36 -2.91 -3.45
C ASN A 148 20.22 -3.88 -2.63
N PHE A 149 20.26 -3.72 -1.30
CA PHE A 149 21.12 -4.51 -0.43
C PHE A 149 20.32 -5.51 0.41
N PHE A 150 19.17 -5.10 0.93
CA PHE A 150 18.30 -5.94 1.74
C PHE A 150 16.88 -6.01 1.19
N ALA A 151 16.16 -7.08 1.54
CA ALA A 151 14.77 -7.30 1.13
C ALA A 151 13.88 -7.66 2.31
N TRP A 152 12.66 -7.14 2.30
CA TRP A 152 11.59 -7.53 3.20
C TRP A 152 10.78 -8.68 2.59
N ILE A 153 10.65 -9.80 3.31
CA ILE A 153 9.84 -10.95 2.87
C ILE A 153 8.76 -11.23 3.91
N PRO A 154 7.51 -10.87 3.63
CA PRO A 154 6.40 -11.24 4.49
C PRO A 154 6.21 -12.76 4.52
N ILE A 155 6.26 -13.36 5.73
CA ILE A 155 6.04 -14.79 5.94
C ILE A 155 4.68 -15.10 6.53
N MET A 156 4.05 -14.11 7.14
CA MET A 156 2.71 -14.21 7.72
C MET A 156 2.06 -12.83 7.79
N ASN A 157 0.74 -12.80 7.86
CA ASN A 157 -0.06 -11.59 8.06
C ASN A 157 -1.09 -11.81 9.17
N GLY A 158 -1.44 -10.73 9.90
CA GLY A 158 -2.40 -10.78 10.99
C GLY A 158 -1.84 -11.36 12.29
N CYS A 159 -2.69 -11.45 13.31
CA CYS A 159 -2.32 -11.98 14.62
C CYS A 159 -3.54 -12.44 15.41
N ASN A 160 -3.44 -13.58 16.09
CA ASN A 160 -4.52 -14.16 16.90
C ASN A 160 -4.40 -13.86 18.41
N LYS A 161 -3.42 -13.03 18.84
CA LYS A 161 -3.17 -12.81 20.27
C LYS A 161 -4.20 -11.88 20.94
N PHE A 162 -4.82 -10.95 20.21
CA PHE A 162 -5.82 -10.01 20.72
C PHE A 162 -5.41 -9.32 22.03
N CYS A 163 -4.13 -8.89 22.14
CA CYS A 163 -3.67 -8.11 23.27
C CYS A 163 -4.51 -6.84 23.42
N THR A 164 -4.85 -6.44 24.66
CA THR A 164 -5.80 -5.37 24.97
C THR A 164 -5.52 -4.01 24.31
N TYR A 165 -4.28 -3.72 24.02
CA TYR A 165 -3.83 -2.47 23.40
C TYR A 165 -3.52 -2.58 21.90
N CYS A 166 -3.68 -3.77 21.30
CA CYS A 166 -3.16 -4.04 19.96
C CYS A 166 -4.26 -3.99 18.91
N ILE A 167 -4.09 -3.10 17.92
CA ILE A 167 -5.04 -2.95 16.82
C ILE A 167 -4.83 -3.98 15.69
N VAL A 168 -3.69 -4.67 15.65
CA VAL A 168 -3.29 -5.56 14.53
C VAL A 168 -4.38 -6.54 14.10
N PRO A 169 -5.06 -7.31 15.02
CA PRO A 169 -6.11 -8.24 14.61
C PRO A 169 -7.29 -7.59 13.89
N TYR A 170 -7.52 -6.29 14.11
CA TYR A 170 -8.63 -5.54 13.55
C TYR A 170 -8.31 -4.91 12.20
N VAL A 171 -7.02 -4.64 11.93
CA VAL A 171 -6.59 -3.96 10.70
C VAL A 171 -5.74 -4.82 9.77
N ARG A 172 -5.19 -5.97 10.27
CA ARG A 172 -4.48 -6.96 9.46
C ARG A 172 -5.10 -8.37 9.55
N GLY A 173 -6.19 -8.49 10.29
CA GLY A 173 -6.98 -9.72 10.38
C GLY A 173 -6.38 -10.81 11.25
N ARG A 174 -6.96 -11.99 11.11
CA ARG A 174 -6.47 -13.22 11.72
C ARG A 174 -5.15 -13.64 11.11
N GLU A 175 -4.39 -14.38 11.90
CA GLU A 175 -3.10 -14.90 11.48
C GLU A 175 -3.23 -15.87 10.30
N VAL A 176 -2.49 -15.58 9.26
CA VAL A 176 -2.36 -16.43 8.07
C VAL A 176 -0.88 -16.51 7.72
N SER A 177 -0.32 -17.72 7.72
CA SER A 177 1.06 -17.97 7.32
C SER A 177 1.15 -18.33 5.84
N ARG A 178 2.21 -17.90 5.18
CA ARG A 178 2.53 -18.32 3.82
C ARG A 178 3.09 -19.74 3.82
N PRO A 179 2.84 -20.52 2.74
CA PRO A 179 3.51 -21.81 2.54
C PRO A 179 5.04 -21.63 2.56
N ILE A 180 5.74 -22.53 3.25
CA ILE A 180 7.19 -22.45 3.39
C ILE A 180 7.91 -22.54 2.03
N GLU A 181 7.37 -23.31 1.11
CA GLU A 181 7.89 -23.47 -0.24
C GLU A 181 7.88 -22.13 -0.99
N ALA A 182 6.78 -21.36 -0.89
CA ALA A 182 6.67 -20.05 -1.52
C ALA A 182 7.66 -19.04 -0.92
N ILE A 183 7.88 -19.09 0.40
CA ILE A 183 8.85 -18.23 1.08
C ILE A 183 10.28 -18.58 0.61
N VAL A 184 10.62 -19.86 0.57
CA VAL A 184 11.93 -20.34 0.14
C VAL A 184 12.21 -19.97 -1.32
N GLU A 185 11.23 -20.10 -2.20
CA GLU A 185 11.38 -19.72 -3.61
C GLU A 185 11.60 -18.20 -3.76
N GLU A 186 10.87 -17.37 -3.01
CA GLU A 186 11.10 -15.92 -3.01
C GLU A 186 12.50 -15.57 -2.48
N ILE A 187 12.95 -16.23 -1.40
CA ILE A 187 14.31 -16.06 -0.86
C ILE A 187 15.37 -16.39 -1.91
N LYS A 188 15.23 -17.51 -2.60
CA LYS A 188 16.18 -17.93 -3.65
C LYS A 188 16.24 -16.90 -4.80
N LYS A 189 15.07 -16.40 -5.23
CA LYS A 189 14.98 -15.36 -6.27
C LYS A 189 15.69 -14.09 -5.83
N VAL A 190 15.38 -13.58 -4.65
CA VAL A 190 15.99 -12.37 -4.08
C VAL A 190 17.51 -12.54 -3.90
N ALA A 191 17.97 -13.71 -3.45
CA ALA A 191 19.39 -14.01 -3.33
C ALA A 191 20.10 -14.05 -4.70
N ALA A 192 19.45 -14.62 -5.71
CA ALA A 192 19.98 -14.66 -7.09
C ALA A 192 20.05 -13.27 -7.74
N GLU A 193 19.15 -12.36 -7.35
CA GLU A 193 19.18 -10.93 -7.76
C GLU A 193 20.31 -10.14 -7.06
N GLY A 194 21.03 -10.75 -6.12
CA GLY A 194 22.22 -10.17 -5.48
C GLY A 194 22.00 -9.51 -4.13
N TYR A 195 20.81 -9.57 -3.57
CA TYR A 195 20.52 -9.08 -2.20
C TYR A 195 21.35 -9.86 -1.17
N LYS A 196 21.86 -9.16 -0.14
CA LYS A 196 22.78 -9.70 0.87
C LYS A 196 22.13 -9.92 2.22
N GLU A 197 21.01 -9.26 2.47
CA GLU A 197 20.27 -9.36 3.72
C GLU A 197 18.79 -9.58 3.43
N ILE A 198 18.17 -10.50 4.16
CA ILE A 198 16.75 -10.79 4.07
C ILE A 198 16.15 -10.71 5.47
N THR A 199 15.14 -9.89 5.63
CA THR A 199 14.37 -9.81 6.87
C THR A 199 12.98 -10.43 6.66
N LEU A 200 12.68 -11.46 7.43
CA LEU A 200 11.37 -12.10 7.44
C LEU A 200 10.38 -11.24 8.25
N LEU A 201 9.27 -10.86 7.66
CA LEU A 201 8.27 -10.01 8.28
C LEU A 201 7.03 -10.78 8.72
N GLY A 202 6.52 -10.40 9.89
CA GLY A 202 5.24 -10.86 10.41
C GLY A 202 4.85 -10.11 11.68
N GLN A 203 3.59 -10.23 12.09
CA GLN A 203 3.09 -9.61 13.31
C GLN A 203 3.29 -10.51 14.54
N ASN A 204 3.52 -11.80 14.33
CA ASN A 204 3.81 -12.79 15.36
C ASN A 204 4.59 -13.97 14.74
N VAL A 205 5.86 -13.75 14.38
CA VAL A 205 6.67 -14.70 13.59
C VAL A 205 6.96 -16.05 14.29
N ASN A 206 6.66 -16.17 15.56
CA ASN A 206 6.93 -17.38 16.37
C ASN A 206 5.67 -18.23 16.63
N SER A 207 4.57 -17.98 15.96
CA SER A 207 3.35 -18.80 16.14
C SER A 207 3.28 -19.99 15.21
#